data_f7a419fb6aeff785f6aa3a1e97fc5844
#
_entry.id   f7a419fb6aeff785f6aa3a1e97fc5844
#
_cell.length_a   1.000
_cell.length_b   1.000
_cell.length_c   1.000
_cell.angle_alpha   90.00
_cell.angle_beta   90.00
_cell.angle_gamma   90.00
#
_symmetry.space_group_name_H-M   'P 1'
#
loop_
_entity.id
_entity.type
_entity.pdbx_description
1 polymer ?
#
loop_
_entity_poly.entity_id
_entity_poly.type
_entity_poly.pdbx_seq_one_letter_code
_entity_poly.pdbx_strand_id
1 'polypeptide(L)'
;LESIDNGGTEDENHKITWKIKAEPNQSGTVSFTVKVNESISGENGEINNSALVGNRTTNITHNYLPGKTADKDANTTLKVGDELTYTIKYKNLEDAAADITVTDKVPTGTEFVSAENGTCENGTVTWNLTGVEPGAKGTVSFTVRVTMDAVGKSIENQAEVKIGGRAPAQTTKTENNNIEQPSPASVTLTAHKTLKSDVGNHTLAADEFAFTLLDK
;
A
#
# COMPACT_ATOMS: atom_id res chain seq x y z
N LEU A 1 -8.30 -13.91 17.19
CA LEU A 1 -9.23 -13.25 18.10
C LEU A 1 -8.51 -12.12 18.85
N GLU A 2 -9.14 -10.95 18.99
CA GLU A 2 -8.63 -9.82 19.78
C GLU A 2 -9.43 -9.60 21.06
N SER A 3 -10.75 -9.66 20.97
CA SER A 3 -11.62 -9.51 22.14
C SER A 3 -12.94 -10.25 22.01
N ILE A 4 -13.54 -10.60 23.13
CA ILE A 4 -14.88 -11.15 23.25
C ILE A 4 -15.61 -10.40 24.35
N ASP A 5 -16.79 -9.86 24.03
CA ASP A 5 -17.63 -9.15 25.00
C ASP A 5 -18.62 -10.09 25.70
N ASN A 6 -19.23 -9.59 26.77
CA ASN A 6 -20.37 -10.23 27.48
C ASN A 6 -20.10 -11.68 27.94
N GLY A 7 -18.86 -12.01 28.36
CA GLY A 7 -18.50 -13.29 28.91
C GLY A 7 -18.54 -14.47 27.95
N GLY A 8 -18.36 -14.22 26.67
CA GLY A 8 -18.15 -15.27 25.68
C GLY A 8 -16.83 -16.01 25.92
N THR A 9 -16.73 -17.22 25.43
CA THR A 9 -15.53 -18.07 25.52
C THR A 9 -15.20 -18.66 24.16
N GLU A 10 -13.90 -18.72 23.82
CA GLU A 10 -13.37 -19.42 22.65
C GLU A 10 -12.88 -20.81 23.04
N ASP A 11 -13.16 -21.81 22.21
CA ASP A 11 -12.64 -23.15 22.36
C ASP A 11 -11.40 -23.40 21.46
N GLU A 12 -10.80 -24.59 21.56
CA GLU A 12 -9.62 -25.00 20.78
C GLU A 12 -9.85 -25.05 19.25
N ASN A 13 -11.09 -25.04 18.81
CA ASN A 13 -11.47 -24.98 17.38
C ASN A 13 -11.85 -23.56 16.94
N HIS A 14 -11.49 -22.56 17.72
CA HIS A 14 -11.82 -21.15 17.47
C HIS A 14 -13.32 -20.84 17.42
N LYS A 15 -14.15 -21.69 18.03
CA LYS A 15 -15.58 -21.44 18.14
C LYS A 15 -15.86 -20.58 19.37
N ILE A 16 -16.54 -19.47 19.15
CA ILE A 16 -16.94 -18.56 20.22
C ILE A 16 -18.35 -18.91 20.68
N THR A 17 -18.53 -19.05 21.99
CA THR A 17 -19.81 -19.43 22.60
C THR A 17 -20.16 -18.46 23.72
N TRP A 18 -21.41 -17.99 23.72
CA TRP A 18 -22.04 -17.26 24.84
C TRP A 18 -23.16 -18.07 25.45
N LYS A 19 -23.21 -18.11 26.77
CA LYS A 19 -24.33 -18.67 27.52
C LYS A 19 -25.14 -17.51 28.11
N ILE A 20 -26.25 -17.15 27.45
CA ILE A 20 -27.07 -16.02 27.85
C ILE A 20 -28.37 -16.54 28.43
N LYS A 21 -28.73 -16.04 29.62
CA LYS A 21 -30.04 -16.20 30.19
C LYS A 21 -30.86 -14.95 29.87
N ALA A 22 -31.88 -15.10 29.06
CA ALA A 22 -32.76 -14.03 28.67
C ALA A 22 -34.15 -14.21 29.25
N GLU A 23 -34.75 -13.13 29.74
CA GLU A 23 -36.15 -13.09 30.15
C GLU A 23 -37.09 -12.96 28.93
N PRO A 24 -38.35 -13.31 29.04
CA PRO A 24 -39.30 -13.17 27.94
C PRO A 24 -39.29 -11.73 27.35
N ASN A 25 -39.19 -11.61 26.01
CA ASN A 25 -39.12 -10.36 25.28
C ASN A 25 -37.85 -9.52 25.53
N GLN A 26 -36.85 -10.06 26.20
CA GLN A 26 -35.57 -9.41 26.36
C GLN A 26 -34.77 -9.53 25.04
N SER A 27 -34.13 -8.44 24.62
CA SER A 27 -33.19 -8.39 23.51
C SER A 27 -31.81 -7.99 24.01
N GLY A 28 -30.77 -8.41 23.30
CA GLY A 28 -29.39 -8.04 23.60
C GLY A 28 -28.48 -8.35 22.44
N THR A 29 -27.24 -7.91 22.55
CA THR A 29 -26.18 -8.14 21.56
C THR A 29 -24.97 -8.78 22.22
N VAL A 30 -24.28 -9.59 21.48
CA VAL A 30 -22.93 -10.08 21.80
C VAL A 30 -22.01 -9.70 20.66
N SER A 31 -20.74 -9.45 20.98
CA SER A 31 -19.74 -9.08 19.99
C SER A 31 -18.40 -9.73 20.27
N PHE A 32 -17.61 -9.85 19.23
CA PHE A 32 -16.20 -10.20 19.31
C PHE A 32 -15.44 -9.50 18.20
N THR A 33 -14.16 -9.28 18.42
CA THR A 33 -13.27 -8.65 17.46
C THR A 33 -12.18 -9.62 17.03
N VAL A 34 -11.95 -9.71 15.73
CA VAL A 34 -10.88 -10.51 15.14
C VAL A 34 -9.93 -9.60 14.38
N LYS A 35 -8.65 -9.94 14.40
CA LYS A 35 -7.66 -9.35 13.52
C LYS A 35 -7.58 -10.17 12.24
N VAL A 36 -7.71 -9.49 11.12
CA VAL A 36 -7.50 -10.11 9.81
C VAL A 36 -6.00 -10.31 9.62
N ASN A 37 -5.58 -11.52 9.29
CA ASN A 37 -4.18 -11.80 8.98
C ASN A 37 -3.90 -11.67 7.48
N GLU A 38 -2.64 -11.50 7.14
CA GLU A 38 -2.21 -11.24 5.75
C GLU A 38 -2.46 -12.43 4.79
N SER A 39 -2.65 -13.63 5.32
CA SER A 39 -2.91 -14.82 4.50
C SER A 39 -4.27 -14.79 3.78
N ILE A 40 -5.19 -13.92 4.20
CA ILE A 40 -6.51 -13.72 3.57
C ILE A 40 -6.42 -12.76 2.37
N SER A 41 -5.35 -11.97 2.26
CA SER A 41 -5.11 -11.09 1.13
C SER A 41 -4.71 -11.89 -0.11
N GLY A 42 -5.66 -12.27 -0.93
CA GLY A 42 -5.42 -13.05 -2.12
C GLY A 42 -6.65 -13.09 -3.01
N GLU A 43 -6.72 -14.06 -3.91
CA GLU A 43 -7.87 -14.22 -4.80
C GLU A 43 -9.18 -14.52 -4.07
N ASN A 44 -9.10 -15.00 -2.82
CA ASN A 44 -10.22 -15.40 -1.98
C ASN A 44 -10.28 -14.60 -0.66
N GLY A 45 -9.99 -13.32 -0.70
CA GLY A 45 -9.97 -12.45 0.47
C GLY A 45 -11.32 -12.26 1.19
N GLU A 46 -12.23 -13.23 1.13
CA GLU A 46 -13.53 -13.21 1.78
C GLU A 46 -13.46 -13.78 3.19
N ILE A 47 -14.01 -13.04 4.13
CA ILE A 47 -14.25 -13.50 5.50
C ILE A 47 -15.77 -13.60 5.66
N ASN A 48 -16.27 -14.81 5.75
CA ASN A 48 -17.67 -15.09 5.96
C ASN A 48 -17.90 -15.47 7.41
N ASN A 49 -18.89 -14.87 8.04
CA ASN A 49 -19.27 -15.21 9.40
C ASN A 49 -20.79 -15.34 9.55
N SER A 50 -21.21 -16.35 10.31
CA SER A 50 -22.57 -16.52 10.76
C SER A 50 -22.58 -17.03 12.19
N ALA A 51 -23.67 -16.86 12.90
CA ALA A 51 -23.85 -17.35 14.24
C ALA A 51 -25.06 -18.27 14.36
N LEU A 52 -25.09 -19.08 15.39
CA LEU A 52 -26.21 -19.91 15.76
C LEU A 52 -26.83 -19.36 17.05
N VAL A 53 -28.09 -19.00 17.02
CA VAL A 53 -28.84 -18.56 18.20
C VAL A 53 -29.93 -19.61 18.48
N GLY A 54 -29.71 -20.43 19.51
CA GLY A 54 -30.51 -21.63 19.71
C GLY A 54 -30.38 -22.58 18.52
N ASN A 55 -31.48 -22.80 17.77
CA ASN A 55 -31.51 -23.66 16.59
C ASN A 55 -31.59 -22.86 15.27
N ARG A 56 -31.39 -21.54 15.32
CA ARG A 56 -31.53 -20.68 14.14
C ARG A 56 -30.19 -20.07 13.78
N THR A 57 -29.78 -20.25 12.53
CA THR A 57 -28.62 -19.59 11.98
C THR A 57 -28.97 -18.15 11.62
N THR A 58 -28.08 -17.21 11.94
CA THR A 58 -28.17 -15.82 11.48
C THR A 58 -27.90 -15.75 9.97
N ASN A 59 -28.10 -14.56 9.38
CA ASN A 59 -27.54 -14.26 8.06
C ASN A 59 -26.01 -14.45 8.07
N ILE A 60 -25.45 -14.68 6.90
CA ILE A 60 -23.99 -14.67 6.71
C ILE A 60 -23.56 -13.22 6.47
N THR A 61 -22.56 -12.77 7.20
CA THR A 61 -21.88 -11.51 6.90
C THR A 61 -20.68 -11.79 6.00
N HIS A 62 -20.55 -11.02 4.95
CA HIS A 62 -19.45 -11.10 4.00
C HIS A 62 -18.53 -9.90 4.18
N ASN A 63 -17.25 -10.15 4.39
CA ASN A 63 -16.21 -9.14 4.42
C ASN A 63 -15.15 -9.53 3.39
N TYR A 64 -14.55 -8.54 2.76
CA TYR A 64 -13.57 -8.72 1.72
C TYR A 64 -12.34 -7.88 2.03
N LEU A 65 -11.16 -8.49 1.99
CA LEU A 65 -9.91 -7.77 2.01
C LEU A 65 -9.43 -7.61 0.57
N PRO A 66 -9.43 -6.39 0.02
CA PRO A 66 -9.01 -6.17 -1.35
C PRO A 66 -7.53 -6.53 -1.52
N GLY A 67 -7.21 -7.23 -2.59
CA GLY A 67 -5.84 -7.60 -2.92
C GLY A 67 -5.10 -6.44 -3.57
N LYS A 68 -3.80 -6.34 -3.31
CA LYS A 68 -2.89 -5.45 -4.00
C LYS A 68 -1.62 -6.21 -4.35
N THR A 69 -1.08 -5.96 -5.52
CA THR A 69 0.19 -6.53 -5.99
C THR A 69 0.99 -5.46 -6.73
N ALA A 70 2.30 -5.63 -6.73
CA ALA A 70 3.20 -4.90 -7.61
C ALA A 70 3.70 -5.84 -8.72
N ASP A 71 4.03 -5.32 -9.89
CA ASP A 71 4.61 -6.09 -11.00
C ASP A 71 6.06 -6.52 -10.73
N LYS A 72 6.70 -5.89 -9.76
CA LYS A 72 8.00 -6.27 -9.19
C LYS A 72 7.78 -6.79 -7.78
N ASP A 73 8.25 -7.98 -7.49
CA ASP A 73 8.15 -8.57 -6.15
C ASP A 73 9.09 -7.87 -5.14
N ALA A 74 8.87 -8.13 -3.86
CA ALA A 74 9.66 -7.56 -2.77
C ALA A 74 11.16 -7.94 -2.79
N ASN A 75 11.54 -8.98 -3.55
CA ASN A 75 12.93 -9.41 -3.71
C ASN A 75 13.61 -8.69 -4.88
N THR A 76 12.85 -8.02 -5.73
CA THR A 76 13.40 -7.23 -6.83
C THR A 76 13.91 -5.90 -6.30
N THR A 77 15.21 -5.67 -6.44
CA THR A 77 15.82 -4.37 -6.10
C THR A 77 15.63 -3.41 -7.26
N LEU A 78 14.94 -2.31 -7.02
CA LEU A 78 14.65 -1.28 -8.03
C LEU A 78 15.75 -0.22 -8.05
N LYS A 79 15.88 0.46 -9.19
CA LYS A 79 16.79 1.59 -9.43
C LYS A 79 16.00 2.86 -9.68
N VAL A 80 16.65 3.99 -9.48
CA VAL A 80 16.11 5.29 -9.91
C VAL A 80 15.81 5.26 -11.41
N GLY A 81 14.62 5.67 -11.77
CA GLY A 81 14.11 5.65 -13.15
C GLY A 81 13.31 4.39 -13.51
N ASP A 82 13.37 3.33 -12.71
CA ASP A 82 12.55 2.14 -12.94
C ASP A 82 11.07 2.45 -12.73
N GLU A 83 10.23 1.80 -13.52
CA GLU A 83 8.78 1.87 -13.37
C GLU A 83 8.27 0.69 -12.55
N LEU A 84 7.25 0.97 -11.73
CA LEU A 84 6.59 0.03 -10.85
C LEU A 84 5.08 0.18 -11.05
N THR A 85 4.40 -0.92 -11.40
CA THR A 85 2.96 -0.95 -11.62
C THR A 85 2.27 -1.66 -10.48
N TYR A 86 1.36 -0.95 -9.81
CA TYR A 86 0.48 -1.51 -8.78
C TYR A 86 -0.85 -1.90 -9.40
N THR A 87 -1.36 -3.07 -8.99
CA THR A 87 -2.69 -3.56 -9.34
C THR A 87 -3.49 -3.80 -8.08
N ILE A 88 -4.69 -3.20 -8.01
CA ILE A 88 -5.62 -3.31 -6.89
C ILE A 88 -6.84 -4.10 -7.36
N LYS A 89 -7.22 -5.13 -6.60
CA LYS A 89 -8.42 -5.94 -6.87
C LYS A 89 -9.61 -5.39 -6.08
N TYR A 90 -10.79 -5.41 -6.68
CA TYR A 90 -12.04 -5.07 -6.01
C TYR A 90 -13.10 -6.13 -6.28
N LYS A 91 -14.12 -6.19 -5.41
CA LYS A 91 -15.30 -7.05 -5.57
C LYS A 91 -16.51 -6.38 -4.92
N ASN A 92 -17.65 -6.36 -5.62
CA ASN A 92 -18.91 -5.95 -4.99
C ASN A 92 -19.47 -7.11 -4.16
N LEU A 93 -19.58 -6.92 -2.86
CA LEU A 93 -20.16 -7.88 -1.92
C LEU A 93 -21.58 -7.49 -1.48
N GLU A 94 -22.16 -6.43 -2.05
CA GLU A 94 -23.53 -6.05 -1.80
C GLU A 94 -24.49 -6.92 -2.62
N ASP A 95 -25.73 -7.05 -2.14
CA ASP A 95 -26.79 -7.79 -2.82
C ASP A 95 -27.39 -7.00 -4.00
N ALA A 96 -26.96 -5.76 -4.20
CA ALA A 96 -27.36 -4.85 -5.27
C ALA A 96 -26.15 -4.25 -5.97
N ALA A 97 -26.39 -3.70 -7.17
CA ALA A 97 -25.36 -2.92 -7.85
C ALA A 97 -24.90 -1.74 -6.98
N ALA A 98 -23.60 -1.53 -6.88
CA ALA A 98 -23.01 -0.51 -6.03
C ALA A 98 -21.87 0.24 -6.76
N ASP A 99 -21.70 1.49 -6.40
CA ASP A 99 -20.53 2.24 -6.82
C ASP A 99 -19.32 1.86 -5.95
N ILE A 100 -18.16 1.68 -6.58
CA ILE A 100 -16.93 1.38 -5.88
C ILE A 100 -15.93 2.50 -6.14
N THR A 101 -15.38 3.06 -5.07
CA THR A 101 -14.27 4.00 -5.16
C THR A 101 -12.99 3.33 -4.68
N VAL A 102 -11.96 3.33 -5.53
CA VAL A 102 -10.61 2.89 -5.17
C VAL A 102 -9.73 4.11 -5.10
N THR A 103 -8.97 4.25 -4.03
CA THR A 103 -7.98 5.32 -3.86
C THR A 103 -6.63 4.76 -3.48
N ASP A 104 -5.59 5.37 -4.01
CA ASP A 104 -4.21 4.99 -3.73
C ASP A 104 -3.32 6.24 -3.73
N LYS A 105 -2.50 6.41 -2.70
CA LYS A 105 -1.54 7.50 -2.66
C LYS A 105 -0.29 7.13 -3.46
N VAL A 106 0.17 8.05 -4.28
CA VAL A 106 1.49 7.92 -4.92
C VAL A 106 2.54 7.75 -3.82
N PRO A 107 3.28 6.65 -3.79
CA PRO A 107 4.24 6.38 -2.72
C PRO A 107 5.35 7.43 -2.64
N THR A 108 5.80 7.72 -1.43
CA THR A 108 6.97 8.58 -1.23
C THR A 108 8.19 8.00 -1.94
N GLY A 109 8.95 8.84 -2.62
CA GLY A 109 10.10 8.42 -3.42
C GLY A 109 9.74 7.96 -4.82
N THR A 110 8.50 8.23 -5.27
CA THR A 110 8.07 7.97 -6.64
C THR A 110 7.34 9.16 -7.22
N GLU A 111 7.24 9.19 -8.55
CA GLU A 111 6.39 10.10 -9.31
C GLU A 111 5.32 9.33 -10.08
N PHE A 112 4.13 9.90 -10.21
CA PHE A 112 3.04 9.31 -10.98
C PHE A 112 3.37 9.31 -12.47
N VAL A 113 3.13 8.17 -13.15
CA VAL A 113 3.29 8.03 -14.60
C VAL A 113 1.94 7.94 -15.29
N SER A 114 1.12 6.98 -14.91
CA SER A 114 -0.18 6.74 -15.56
C SER A 114 -1.12 5.92 -14.71
N ALA A 115 -2.43 6.05 -14.96
CA ALA A 115 -3.47 5.18 -14.45
C ALA A 115 -4.54 5.00 -15.53
N GLU A 116 -4.87 3.74 -15.84
CA GLU A 116 -5.96 3.47 -16.77
C GLU A 116 -7.31 3.78 -16.09
N ASN A 117 -8.12 4.65 -16.72
CA ASN A 117 -9.42 5.10 -16.20
C ASN A 117 -9.39 5.68 -14.78
N GLY A 118 -8.22 6.04 -14.27
CA GLY A 118 -8.01 6.70 -12.98
C GLY A 118 -7.57 8.15 -13.17
N THR A 119 -7.85 8.98 -12.16
CA THR A 119 -7.38 10.37 -12.09
C THR A 119 -6.39 10.52 -10.95
N CYS A 120 -5.29 11.26 -11.17
CA CYS A 120 -4.32 11.58 -10.12
C CYS A 120 -4.41 13.05 -9.76
N GLU A 121 -4.82 13.34 -8.54
CA GLU A 121 -4.91 14.69 -8.00
C GLU A 121 -4.25 14.77 -6.62
N ASN A 122 -3.41 15.76 -6.43
CA ASN A 122 -2.69 15.98 -5.16
C ASN A 122 -1.95 14.72 -4.64
N GLY A 123 -1.37 13.93 -5.56
CA GLY A 123 -0.65 12.70 -5.21
C GLY A 123 -1.55 11.54 -4.79
N THR A 124 -2.85 11.59 -5.09
CA THR A 124 -3.79 10.49 -4.88
C THR A 124 -4.41 10.08 -6.21
N VAL A 125 -4.31 8.80 -6.53
CA VAL A 125 -4.97 8.21 -7.69
C VAL A 125 -6.35 7.71 -7.25
N THR A 126 -7.39 8.04 -8.02
CA THR A 126 -8.79 7.71 -7.73
C THR A 126 -9.46 7.08 -8.93
N TRP A 127 -10.15 5.98 -8.71
CA TRP A 127 -11.06 5.34 -9.66
C TRP A 127 -12.47 5.34 -9.09
N ASN A 128 -13.44 5.80 -9.88
CA ASN A 128 -14.85 5.76 -9.54
C ASN A 128 -15.55 4.79 -10.51
N LEU A 129 -15.89 3.63 -9.99
CA LEU A 129 -16.54 2.54 -10.74
C LEU A 129 -18.02 2.56 -10.40
N THR A 130 -18.87 2.86 -11.36
CA THR A 130 -20.30 3.02 -11.14
C THR A 130 -21.06 1.77 -11.52
N GLY A 131 -22.10 1.45 -10.72
CA GLY A 131 -23.04 0.38 -11.02
C GLY A 131 -22.41 -1.01 -11.10
N VAL A 132 -21.41 -1.31 -10.28
CA VAL A 132 -20.80 -2.64 -10.25
C VAL A 132 -21.81 -3.66 -9.74
N GLU A 133 -22.13 -4.67 -10.55
CA GLU A 133 -23.14 -5.68 -10.24
C GLU A 133 -22.76 -6.53 -9.01
N PRO A 134 -23.76 -7.14 -8.32
CA PRO A 134 -23.50 -8.03 -7.19
C PRO A 134 -22.53 -9.16 -7.54
N GLY A 135 -21.51 -9.36 -6.70
CA GLY A 135 -20.49 -10.38 -6.89
C GLY A 135 -19.48 -10.10 -7.99
N ALA A 136 -19.67 -9.05 -8.80
CA ALA A 136 -18.72 -8.67 -9.84
C ALA A 136 -17.40 -8.22 -9.22
N LYS A 137 -16.30 -8.62 -9.87
CA LYS A 137 -14.93 -8.35 -9.47
C LYS A 137 -14.11 -7.78 -10.63
N GLY A 138 -13.08 -7.03 -10.32
CA GLY A 138 -12.17 -6.47 -11.32
C GLY A 138 -10.89 -5.95 -10.70
N THR A 139 -10.12 -5.25 -11.51
CA THR A 139 -8.86 -4.64 -11.12
C THR A 139 -8.77 -3.21 -11.63
N VAL A 140 -8.01 -2.39 -10.92
CA VAL A 140 -7.52 -1.10 -11.39
C VAL A 140 -6.00 -1.06 -11.21
N SER A 141 -5.30 -0.27 -12.03
CA SER A 141 -3.85 -0.21 -11.96
C SER A 141 -3.32 1.19 -12.22
N PHE A 142 -2.15 1.48 -11.66
CA PHE A 142 -1.39 2.68 -11.96
C PHE A 142 0.11 2.40 -11.92
N THR A 143 0.86 3.20 -12.64
CA THR A 143 2.31 3.11 -12.74
C THR A 143 2.96 4.35 -12.14
N VAL A 144 4.03 4.12 -11.39
CA VAL A 144 4.90 5.14 -10.83
C VAL A 144 6.33 4.92 -11.29
N ARG A 145 7.15 5.98 -11.26
CA ARG A 145 8.59 5.91 -11.53
C ARG A 145 9.38 6.23 -10.27
N VAL A 146 10.40 5.43 -9.98
CA VAL A 146 11.29 5.62 -8.83
C VAL A 146 12.12 6.89 -9.01
N THR A 147 12.15 7.75 -7.99
CA THR A 147 12.93 8.99 -7.97
C THR A 147 14.16 8.89 -7.08
N MET A 148 15.03 9.89 -7.12
CA MET A 148 16.22 9.98 -6.26
C MET A 148 15.89 9.95 -4.76
N ASP A 149 14.69 10.42 -4.37
CA ASP A 149 14.25 10.49 -2.97
C ASP A 149 14.05 9.11 -2.33
N ALA A 150 13.94 8.05 -3.15
CA ALA A 150 13.79 6.67 -2.71
C ALA A 150 15.11 5.95 -2.44
N VAL A 151 16.25 6.52 -2.84
CA VAL A 151 17.55 5.86 -2.71
C VAL A 151 17.86 5.46 -1.27
N GLY A 152 18.19 4.18 -1.07
CA GLY A 152 18.49 3.59 0.26
C GLY A 152 17.27 3.45 1.18
N LYS A 153 16.05 3.54 0.62
CA LYS A 153 14.78 3.35 1.35
C LYS A 153 13.97 2.24 0.70
N SER A 154 12.90 1.83 1.37
CA SER A 154 11.85 1.02 0.76
C SER A 154 10.68 1.91 0.30
N ILE A 155 10.04 1.53 -0.78
CA ILE A 155 8.77 2.11 -1.21
C ILE A 155 7.67 1.25 -0.61
N GLU A 156 6.80 1.88 0.20
CA GLU A 156 5.65 1.24 0.81
C GLU A 156 4.38 1.79 0.18
N ASN A 157 3.46 0.92 -0.20
CA ASN A 157 2.22 1.33 -0.83
C ASN A 157 1.01 0.50 -0.39
N GLN A 158 -0.08 1.19 -0.08
CA GLN A 158 -1.34 0.62 0.37
C GLN A 158 -2.51 1.40 -0.26
N ALA A 159 -3.57 0.70 -0.68
CA ALA A 159 -4.75 1.28 -1.27
C ALA A 159 -5.97 1.13 -0.36
N GLU A 160 -7.00 1.93 -0.61
CA GLU A 160 -8.30 1.84 0.02
C GLU A 160 -9.37 1.52 -1.04
N VAL A 161 -10.31 0.63 -0.70
CA VAL A 161 -11.47 0.26 -1.52
C VAL A 161 -12.73 0.52 -0.70
N LYS A 162 -13.59 1.40 -1.21
CA LYS A 162 -14.88 1.73 -0.60
C LYS A 162 -16.00 1.24 -1.51
N ILE A 163 -16.93 0.46 -0.96
CA ILE A 163 -18.08 -0.09 -1.68
C ILE A 163 -19.35 0.62 -1.20
N GLY A 164 -20.03 1.34 -2.10
CA GLY A 164 -21.29 2.03 -1.83
C GLY A 164 -21.25 2.91 -0.60
N GLY A 165 -22.29 2.82 0.21
CA GLY A 165 -22.39 3.51 1.52
C GLY A 165 -21.66 2.81 2.67
N ARG A 166 -20.94 1.70 2.41
CA ARG A 166 -20.26 0.92 3.44
C ARG A 166 -19.09 1.70 4.04
N ALA A 167 -19.04 1.76 5.34
CA ALA A 167 -17.93 2.36 6.09
C ALA A 167 -17.44 1.34 7.14
N PRO A 168 -16.13 1.32 7.44
CA PRO A 168 -15.04 2.07 6.80
C PRO A 168 -14.67 1.53 5.41
N ALA A 169 -13.88 2.30 4.66
CA ALA A 169 -13.22 1.77 3.47
C ALA A 169 -12.30 0.61 3.86
N GLN A 170 -12.16 -0.37 2.96
CA GLN A 170 -11.29 -1.52 3.19
C GLN A 170 -9.89 -1.21 2.67
N THR A 171 -8.88 -1.55 3.47
CA THR A 171 -7.48 -1.31 3.12
C THR A 171 -6.84 -2.59 2.59
N THR A 172 -6.01 -2.47 1.56
CA THR A 172 -5.21 -3.59 1.05
C THR A 172 -4.06 -3.92 2.02
N LYS A 173 -3.37 -5.05 1.82
CA LYS A 173 -2.04 -5.22 2.42
C LYS A 173 -1.08 -4.16 1.86
N THR A 174 0.01 -3.89 2.60
CA THR A 174 1.09 -3.03 2.14
C THR A 174 2.01 -3.80 1.20
N GLU A 175 2.27 -3.26 0.01
CA GLU A 175 3.33 -3.72 -0.87
C GLU A 175 4.63 -2.99 -0.55
N ASN A 176 5.75 -3.71 -0.53
CA ASN A 176 7.06 -3.18 -0.20
C ASN A 176 8.06 -3.51 -1.31
N ASN A 177 8.81 -2.50 -1.76
CA ASN A 177 9.87 -2.68 -2.74
C ASN A 177 11.14 -1.97 -2.28
N ASN A 178 12.27 -2.67 -2.33
CA ASN A 178 13.57 -2.12 -1.95
C ASN A 178 14.22 -1.38 -3.11
N ILE A 179 14.93 -0.28 -2.78
CA ILE A 179 15.63 0.54 -3.76
C ILE A 179 17.13 0.35 -3.60
N GLU A 180 17.83 0.14 -4.72
CA GLU A 180 19.28 0.03 -4.75
C GLU A 180 19.93 1.30 -4.19
N GLN A 181 20.86 1.11 -3.28
CA GLN A 181 21.76 2.18 -2.89
C GLN A 181 22.96 2.16 -3.84
N PRO A 182 23.17 3.21 -4.66
CA PRO A 182 24.31 3.25 -5.54
C PRO A 182 25.61 3.12 -4.75
N SER A 183 26.54 2.34 -5.26
CA SER A 183 27.89 2.32 -4.71
C SER A 183 28.53 3.70 -4.86
N PRO A 184 29.32 4.17 -3.87
CA PRO A 184 30.04 5.42 -4.00
C PRO A 184 30.88 5.42 -5.29
N ALA A 185 30.65 6.40 -6.14
CA ALA A 185 31.49 6.60 -7.30
C ALA A 185 32.62 7.57 -6.95
N SER A 186 33.85 7.23 -7.36
CA SER A 186 34.97 8.16 -7.29
C SER A 186 35.19 8.79 -8.67
N VAL A 187 35.33 10.09 -8.66
CA VAL A 187 35.69 10.86 -9.86
C VAL A 187 37.01 11.55 -9.61
N THR A 188 37.95 11.38 -10.54
CA THR A 188 39.19 12.15 -10.50
C THR A 188 39.01 13.43 -11.30
N LEU A 189 39.08 14.56 -10.62
CA LEU A 189 39.05 15.86 -11.24
C LEU A 189 40.49 16.35 -11.43
N THR A 190 40.84 16.69 -12.66
CA THR A 190 42.14 17.26 -12.98
C THR A 190 41.98 18.72 -13.38
N ALA A 191 42.63 19.62 -12.66
CA ALA A 191 42.66 21.02 -13.00
C ALA A 191 44.11 21.41 -13.39
N HIS A 192 44.22 22.11 -14.51
CA HIS A 192 45.50 22.65 -14.98
C HIS A 192 45.47 24.18 -14.92
N LYS A 193 46.46 24.74 -14.23
CA LYS A 193 46.66 26.19 -14.27
C LYS A 193 47.93 26.51 -15.07
N THR A 194 47.81 27.37 -16.02
CA THR A 194 48.93 27.88 -16.80
C THR A 194 49.23 29.30 -16.36
N LEU A 195 50.44 29.51 -15.88
CA LEU A 195 50.95 30.84 -15.57
C LEU A 195 51.59 31.42 -16.84
N LYS A 196 51.09 32.57 -17.28
CA LYS A 196 51.74 33.39 -18.31
C LYS A 196 52.42 34.55 -17.59
N SER A 197 53.72 34.63 -17.71
CA SER A 197 54.49 35.75 -17.17
C SER A 197 55.22 36.44 -18.30
N ASP A 198 55.09 37.75 -18.33
CA ASP A 198 55.82 38.60 -19.31
C ASP A 198 57.23 38.97 -18.78
N VAL A 199 57.56 38.55 -17.55
CA VAL A 199 58.83 38.90 -16.87
C VAL A 199 59.43 37.64 -16.21
N GLY A 200 60.25 36.93 -16.96
CA GLY A 200 61.04 35.82 -16.44
C GLY A 200 60.30 34.50 -16.18
N ASN A 201 61.07 33.43 -15.95
CA ASN A 201 60.52 32.11 -15.58
C ASN A 201 60.24 32.09 -14.10
N HIS A 202 58.94 31.90 -13.75
CA HIS A 202 58.52 31.62 -12.39
C HIS A 202 58.29 30.09 -12.22
N THR A 203 58.96 29.48 -11.25
CA THR A 203 58.72 28.09 -10.88
C THR A 203 57.68 28.06 -9.76
N LEU A 204 56.55 27.42 -10.01
CA LEU A 204 55.46 27.30 -9.01
C LEU A 204 55.96 26.48 -7.80
N ALA A 205 55.79 27.01 -6.61
CA ALA A 205 56.01 26.27 -5.36
C ALA A 205 54.77 25.39 -5.02
N ALA A 206 55.00 24.38 -4.20
CA ALA A 206 53.92 23.61 -3.62
C ALA A 206 53.00 24.56 -2.84
N ASP A 207 51.68 24.34 -2.94
CA ASP A 207 50.64 25.12 -2.24
C ASP A 207 50.50 26.59 -2.66
N GLU A 208 51.12 27.01 -3.76
CA GLU A 208 51.01 28.39 -4.26
C GLU A 208 49.59 28.70 -4.79
N PHE A 209 48.80 27.67 -5.15
CA PHE A 209 47.41 27.81 -5.61
C PHE A 209 46.53 26.74 -4.98
N ALA A 210 45.36 27.15 -4.58
CA ALA A 210 44.28 26.26 -4.12
C ALA A 210 43.15 26.21 -5.15
N PHE A 211 42.53 25.05 -5.30
CA PHE A 211 41.29 24.85 -6.04
C PHE A 211 40.20 24.48 -5.05
N THR A 212 39.05 25.14 -5.14
CA THR A 212 37.87 24.81 -4.33
C THR A 212 36.83 24.21 -5.24
N LEU A 213 36.36 22.99 -4.94
CA LEU A 213 35.22 22.40 -5.56
C LEU A 213 33.95 22.92 -4.85
N LEU A 214 33.06 23.54 -5.60
CA LEU A 214 31.76 23.98 -5.07
C LEU A 214 30.68 23.07 -5.63
N ASP A 215 29.90 22.50 -4.73
CA ASP A 215 28.65 21.83 -5.08
C ASP A 215 27.58 22.90 -5.39
N LYS A 216 26.77 22.66 -6.43
CA LYS A 216 25.76 23.61 -6.91
C LYS A 216 24.38 23.03 -6.69
#